data_a7a5f05e33b59bb611d96e3e55825817
#
_entry.id   a7a5f05e33b59bb611d96e3e55825817
#
_cell.length_a   1.000
_cell.length_b   1.000
_cell.length_c   1.000
_cell.angle_alpha   90.00
_cell.angle_beta   90.00
_cell.angle_gamma   90.00
#
_symmetry.space_group_name_H-M   'P 1'
#
loop_
_entity.id
_entity.type
_entity.pdbx_description
1 polymer ?
#
loop_
_entity_poly.entity_id
_entity_poly.type
_entity_poly.pdbx_seq_one_letter_code
_entity_poly.pdbx_strand_id
1 'polypeptide(L)'
;MIRPQEGATPGGMEASSQQRKALIVLDAVDAALVRALQGDGRATYQALADRVGLSRTAVRARVRHLIATGAIRIVGVLHAGVMGMEVFGHISLRVCGPVRPVIEELVQREAVVFTAQTAGRFPVVAHVRVRDDNALAAELTQVRKIPGVVEAEVFRGDRIAKDEYSSVRPLREISIDPLDWRLVRCLQADGRASYADLARTVGLSQAAARSRVVRLIDAGVIHVTALIEASAVGVTERLGFGLRCRGDASALAGGLASLTGVSFAATGFGSYDIVGGVTAADRRAIVETLETIRRSPEVSYTETWDYLAVAKERQRIDGQSYTAVPQPRGG
;
A
#
# COMPACT_ATOMS: atom_id res chain seq x y z
N MET A 1 48.64 -29.08 38.03
CA MET A 1 48.74 -30.08 36.95
C MET A 1 47.31 -30.47 36.56
N ILE A 2 46.67 -29.72 35.66
CA ILE A 2 45.32 -30.01 35.15
C ILE A 2 45.43 -29.97 33.63
N ARG A 3 45.08 -31.08 32.97
CA ARG A 3 45.13 -31.28 31.52
C ARG A 3 44.00 -30.50 30.82
N PRO A 4 44.20 -29.96 29.62
CA PRO A 4 43.12 -29.43 28.79
C PRO A 4 42.38 -30.59 28.10
N GLN A 5 41.07 -30.53 28.07
CA GLN A 5 40.22 -31.36 27.21
C GLN A 5 40.12 -30.69 25.82
N GLU A 6 40.48 -31.44 24.80
CA GLU A 6 40.22 -31.15 23.39
C GLU A 6 38.79 -31.49 23.02
N GLY A 7 38.22 -30.71 22.08
CA GLY A 7 37.23 -31.22 21.15
C GLY A 7 35.79 -30.76 21.35
N ALA A 8 35.45 -29.58 20.77
CA ALA A 8 34.13 -29.38 20.20
C ALA A 8 34.27 -28.54 18.94
N THR A 9 34.09 -29.17 17.81
CA THR A 9 33.98 -28.59 16.48
C THR A 9 32.79 -27.62 16.47
N PRO A 10 32.93 -26.36 16.00
CA PRO A 10 31.76 -25.50 15.81
C PRO A 10 31.02 -25.98 14.55
N GLY A 11 29.81 -26.48 14.78
CA GLY A 11 28.84 -26.78 13.75
C GLY A 11 28.63 -25.56 12.86
N GLY A 12 28.70 -25.78 11.53
CA GLY A 12 28.55 -24.79 10.50
C GLY A 12 27.19 -24.07 10.64
N MET A 13 27.26 -22.78 10.84
CA MET A 13 26.19 -21.87 10.57
C MET A 13 26.02 -21.82 9.06
N GLU A 14 25.08 -22.61 8.53
CA GLU A 14 24.55 -22.39 7.19
C GLU A 14 23.95 -20.97 7.13
N ALA A 15 24.76 -20.03 6.74
CA ALA A 15 24.28 -18.73 6.27
C ALA A 15 23.39 -18.97 5.06
N SER A 16 22.08 -18.91 5.26
CA SER A 16 21.12 -18.88 4.19
C SER A 16 21.53 -17.77 3.22
N SER A 17 22.02 -18.16 2.05
CA SER A 17 22.31 -17.27 0.93
C SER A 17 20.98 -16.68 0.44
N GLN A 18 20.52 -15.60 1.08
CA GLN A 18 19.57 -14.70 0.44
C GLN A 18 20.30 -14.12 -0.77
N GLN A 19 19.99 -14.68 -1.93
CA GLN A 19 20.41 -14.16 -3.23
C GLN A 19 20.09 -12.66 -3.25
N ARG A 20 21.12 -11.81 -3.20
CA ARG A 20 20.97 -10.36 -3.41
C ARG A 20 20.40 -10.21 -4.81
N LYS A 21 19.09 -9.99 -4.91
CA LYS A 21 18.47 -9.56 -6.17
C LYS A 21 19.19 -8.27 -6.58
N ALA A 22 19.74 -8.27 -7.80
CA ALA A 22 20.36 -7.07 -8.34
C ALA A 22 19.34 -5.92 -8.29
N LEU A 23 19.73 -4.79 -7.73
CA LEU A 23 18.91 -3.58 -7.67
C LEU A 23 18.66 -3.11 -9.12
N ILE A 24 17.40 -2.90 -9.44
CA ILE A 24 16.98 -2.40 -10.75
C ILE A 24 16.93 -0.88 -10.64
N VAL A 25 17.85 -0.21 -11.33
CA VAL A 25 17.83 1.25 -11.42
C VAL A 25 16.84 1.65 -12.50
N LEU A 26 15.76 2.32 -12.10
CA LEU A 26 14.80 2.88 -13.03
C LEU A 26 15.40 4.14 -13.66
N ASP A 27 15.50 4.19 -14.99
CA ASP A 27 15.81 5.44 -15.68
C ASP A 27 14.58 6.40 -15.69
N ALA A 28 14.76 7.62 -16.19
CA ALA A 28 13.69 8.62 -16.21
C ALA A 28 12.47 8.17 -17.05
N VAL A 29 12.70 7.39 -18.12
CA VAL A 29 11.65 6.82 -18.95
C VAL A 29 10.91 5.71 -18.21
N ASP A 30 11.63 4.81 -17.55
CA ASP A 30 11.04 3.75 -16.75
C ASP A 30 10.18 4.32 -15.63
N ALA A 31 10.66 5.35 -14.93
CA ALA A 31 9.90 6.05 -13.91
C ALA A 31 8.63 6.72 -14.47
N ALA A 32 8.69 7.30 -15.68
CA ALA A 32 7.53 7.86 -16.36
C ALA A 32 6.51 6.78 -16.78
N LEU A 33 6.98 5.65 -17.29
CA LEU A 33 6.16 4.48 -17.63
C LEU A 33 5.47 3.90 -16.39
N VAL A 34 6.19 3.75 -15.29
CA VAL A 34 5.64 3.27 -14.03
C VAL A 34 4.55 4.20 -13.51
N ARG A 35 4.79 5.52 -13.48
CA ARG A 35 3.75 6.50 -13.09
C ARG A 35 2.51 6.44 -13.98
N ALA A 36 2.70 6.26 -15.29
CA ALA A 36 1.58 6.12 -16.22
C ALA A 36 0.76 4.84 -15.93
N LEU A 37 1.45 3.74 -15.63
CA LEU A 37 0.85 2.44 -15.29
C LEU A 37 0.23 2.43 -13.88
N GLN A 38 0.69 3.26 -12.97
CA GLN A 38 0.03 3.48 -11.68
C GLN A 38 -1.32 4.18 -11.86
N GLY A 39 -1.42 5.13 -12.79
CA GLY A 39 -2.69 5.78 -13.14
C GLY A 39 -3.66 4.88 -13.91
N ASP A 40 -3.14 4.07 -14.84
CA ASP A 40 -3.90 3.08 -15.62
C ASP A 40 -3.01 1.89 -16.00
N GLY A 41 -3.08 0.82 -15.21
CA GLY A 41 -2.33 -0.41 -15.45
C GLY A 41 -2.71 -1.14 -16.74
N ARG A 42 -3.85 -0.81 -17.34
CA ARG A 42 -4.31 -1.36 -18.63
C ARG A 42 -4.06 -0.43 -19.82
N ALA A 43 -3.38 0.70 -19.60
CA ALA A 43 -3.00 1.62 -20.68
C ALA A 43 -2.34 0.84 -21.85
N THR A 44 -2.71 1.22 -23.06
CA THR A 44 -2.15 0.59 -24.26
C THR A 44 -0.69 0.97 -24.44
N TYR A 45 0.10 0.09 -25.04
CA TYR A 45 1.51 0.41 -25.34
C TYR A 45 1.65 1.64 -26.26
N GLN A 46 0.64 1.92 -27.11
CA GLN A 46 0.61 3.14 -27.90
C GLN A 46 0.45 4.38 -27.03
N ALA A 47 -0.54 4.41 -26.15
CA ALA A 47 -0.75 5.53 -25.24
C ALA A 47 0.46 5.79 -24.32
N LEU A 48 1.14 4.72 -23.89
CA LEU A 48 2.39 4.84 -23.13
C LEU A 48 3.53 5.39 -24.00
N ALA A 49 3.64 4.96 -25.26
CA ALA A 49 4.65 5.40 -26.22
C ALA A 49 4.50 6.91 -26.51
N ASP A 50 3.27 7.35 -26.75
CA ASP A 50 2.95 8.77 -26.99
C ASP A 50 3.31 9.66 -25.79
N ARG A 51 3.18 9.10 -24.57
CA ARG A 51 3.47 9.83 -23.33
C ARG A 51 4.97 10.01 -23.06
N VAL A 52 5.80 9.05 -23.45
CA VAL A 52 7.25 9.07 -23.19
C VAL A 52 8.11 9.37 -24.42
N GLY A 53 7.49 9.59 -25.59
CA GLY A 53 8.19 9.95 -26.83
C GLY A 53 9.03 8.80 -27.42
N LEU A 54 8.64 7.54 -27.20
CA LEU A 54 9.31 6.36 -27.71
C LEU A 54 8.44 5.57 -28.71
N SER A 55 9.04 4.63 -29.43
CA SER A 55 8.27 3.70 -30.24
C SER A 55 7.47 2.72 -29.38
N ARG A 56 6.32 2.28 -29.88
CA ARG A 56 5.48 1.24 -29.22
C ARG A 56 6.28 -0.03 -28.90
N THR A 57 7.19 -0.44 -29.80
CA THR A 57 8.04 -1.62 -29.60
C THR A 57 9.02 -1.44 -28.43
N ALA A 58 9.67 -0.26 -28.35
CA ALA A 58 10.58 0.06 -27.26
C ALA A 58 9.86 0.09 -25.91
N VAL A 59 8.69 0.73 -25.84
CA VAL A 59 7.87 0.75 -24.60
C VAL A 59 7.43 -0.65 -24.20
N ARG A 60 6.97 -1.47 -25.15
CA ARG A 60 6.60 -2.85 -24.85
C ARG A 60 7.77 -3.65 -24.26
N ALA A 61 8.98 -3.49 -24.82
CA ALA A 61 10.17 -4.16 -24.31
C ALA A 61 10.51 -3.71 -22.87
N ARG A 62 10.48 -2.40 -22.59
CA ARG A 62 10.75 -1.84 -21.26
C ARG A 62 9.73 -2.32 -20.22
N VAL A 63 8.43 -2.21 -20.49
CA VAL A 63 7.38 -2.66 -19.57
C VAL A 63 7.51 -4.16 -19.29
N ARG A 64 7.79 -4.98 -20.32
CA ARG A 64 8.04 -6.40 -20.12
C ARG A 64 9.27 -6.67 -19.26
N HIS A 65 10.34 -5.92 -19.45
CA HIS A 65 11.54 -6.02 -18.64
C HIS A 65 11.24 -5.70 -17.16
N LEU A 66 10.54 -4.59 -16.88
CA LEU A 66 10.15 -4.19 -15.54
C LEU A 66 9.29 -5.26 -14.83
N ILE A 67 8.38 -5.90 -15.56
CA ILE A 67 7.57 -7.01 -15.03
C ILE A 67 8.42 -8.27 -14.82
N ALA A 68 9.22 -8.65 -15.81
CA ALA A 68 10.02 -9.89 -15.75
C ALA A 68 11.09 -9.86 -14.66
N THR A 69 11.66 -8.70 -14.39
CA THR A 69 12.63 -8.48 -13.30
C THR A 69 11.98 -8.35 -11.92
N GLY A 70 10.65 -8.23 -11.88
CA GLY A 70 9.90 -8.02 -10.64
C GLY A 70 10.00 -6.60 -10.10
N ALA A 71 10.49 -5.63 -10.90
CA ALA A 71 10.48 -4.21 -10.51
C ALA A 71 9.06 -3.69 -10.29
N ILE A 72 8.12 -4.15 -11.12
CA ILE A 72 6.70 -3.85 -10.98
C ILE A 72 5.85 -5.11 -11.14
N ARG A 73 4.67 -5.07 -10.53
CA ARG A 73 3.56 -6.00 -10.78
C ARG A 73 2.33 -5.21 -11.18
N ILE A 74 1.63 -5.61 -12.22
CA ILE A 74 0.37 -4.96 -12.61
C ILE A 74 -0.78 -5.82 -12.11
N VAL A 75 -1.54 -5.28 -11.18
CA VAL A 75 -2.61 -5.99 -10.47
C VAL A 75 -3.86 -5.12 -10.36
N GLY A 76 -4.99 -5.77 -10.18
CA GLY A 76 -6.22 -5.08 -9.78
C GLY A 76 -6.26 -4.89 -8.26
N VAL A 77 -6.50 -3.68 -7.81
CA VAL A 77 -6.68 -3.34 -6.40
C VAL A 77 -8.15 -3.04 -6.15
N LEU A 78 -8.74 -3.76 -5.20
CA LEU A 78 -10.14 -3.61 -4.84
C LEU A 78 -10.33 -2.34 -3.99
N HIS A 79 -11.41 -1.60 -4.25
CA HIS A 79 -11.78 -0.46 -3.41
C HIS A 79 -12.25 -0.94 -2.03
N ALA A 80 -11.74 -0.34 -0.96
CA ALA A 80 -12.03 -0.77 0.41
C ALA A 80 -13.53 -0.74 0.75
N GLY A 81 -14.27 0.25 0.23
CA GLY A 81 -15.72 0.37 0.40
C GLY A 81 -16.52 -0.80 -0.17
N VAL A 82 -16.00 -1.53 -1.18
CA VAL A 82 -16.64 -2.75 -1.70
C VAL A 82 -16.71 -3.85 -0.65
N MET A 83 -15.75 -3.85 0.29
CA MET A 83 -15.70 -4.76 1.44
C MET A 83 -16.40 -4.17 2.67
N GLY A 84 -17.06 -3.02 2.53
CA GLY A 84 -17.68 -2.32 3.66
C GLY A 84 -16.65 -1.73 4.64
N MET A 85 -15.40 -1.58 4.22
CA MET A 85 -14.32 -1.03 5.06
C MET A 85 -14.11 0.46 4.74
N GLU A 86 -15.06 1.30 5.14
CA GLU A 86 -15.13 2.71 4.76
C GLU A 86 -14.29 3.62 5.66
N VAL A 87 -14.07 3.21 6.92
CA VAL A 87 -13.35 4.00 7.91
C VAL A 87 -11.90 3.60 7.97
N PHE A 88 -11.02 4.58 7.81
CA PHE A 88 -9.58 4.47 8.00
C PHE A 88 -9.20 5.03 9.37
N GLY A 89 -8.34 4.32 10.10
CA GLY A 89 -7.71 4.80 11.33
C GLY A 89 -6.20 4.62 11.29
N HIS A 90 -5.45 5.65 11.69
CA HIS A 90 -4.05 5.51 12.05
C HIS A 90 -3.95 5.52 13.58
N ILE A 91 -3.32 4.49 14.13
CA ILE A 91 -3.13 4.30 15.56
C ILE A 91 -1.64 4.39 15.87
N SER A 92 -1.27 5.31 16.75
CA SER A 92 0.09 5.46 17.26
C SER A 92 0.15 4.91 18.68
N LEU A 93 1.05 3.96 18.95
CA LEU A 93 1.11 3.24 20.21
C LEU A 93 2.39 3.55 20.97
N ARG A 94 2.24 3.94 22.25
CA ARG A 94 3.31 3.91 23.23
C ARG A 94 3.32 2.56 23.92
N VAL A 95 4.49 1.94 23.95
CA VAL A 95 4.67 0.59 24.46
C VAL A 95 5.69 0.61 25.61
N CYS A 96 5.39 -0.10 26.70
CA CYS A 96 6.32 -0.36 27.78
C CYS A 96 6.96 -1.75 27.58
N GLY A 97 8.27 -1.81 27.51
CA GLY A 97 9.01 -3.04 27.27
C GLY A 97 9.19 -3.36 25.78
N PRO A 98 9.39 -4.66 25.41
CA PRO A 98 9.64 -5.06 24.02
C PRO A 98 8.41 -4.80 23.13
N VAL A 99 8.64 -4.21 21.95
CA VAL A 99 7.58 -3.92 20.99
C VAL A 99 7.12 -5.12 20.17
N ARG A 100 7.98 -6.14 20.05
CA ARG A 100 7.72 -7.32 19.20
C ARG A 100 6.43 -8.05 19.52
N PRO A 101 6.11 -8.37 20.80
CA PRO A 101 4.85 -9.03 21.13
C PRO A 101 3.62 -8.21 20.75
N VAL A 102 3.68 -6.87 20.90
CA VAL A 102 2.59 -5.99 20.50
C VAL A 102 2.38 -6.03 18.97
N ILE A 103 3.46 -6.04 18.21
CA ILE A 103 3.41 -6.13 16.74
C ILE A 103 2.84 -7.49 16.31
N GLU A 104 3.25 -8.59 16.94
CA GLU A 104 2.77 -9.94 16.64
C GLU A 104 1.24 -10.05 16.86
N GLU A 105 0.71 -9.45 17.92
CA GLU A 105 -0.74 -9.35 18.15
C GLU A 105 -1.44 -8.50 17.11
N LEU A 106 -0.88 -7.34 16.74
CA LEU A 106 -1.44 -6.48 15.70
C LEU A 106 -1.48 -7.17 14.34
N VAL A 107 -0.47 -7.96 13.99
CA VAL A 107 -0.40 -8.71 12.74
C VAL A 107 -1.56 -9.70 12.60
N GLN A 108 -2.01 -10.33 13.70
CA GLN A 108 -3.11 -11.30 13.68
C GLN A 108 -4.49 -10.64 13.50
N ARG A 109 -4.61 -9.35 13.79
CA ARG A 109 -5.90 -8.67 13.73
C ARG A 109 -6.33 -8.41 12.29
N GLU A 110 -7.56 -8.77 11.97
CA GLU A 110 -8.11 -8.62 10.61
C GLU A 110 -8.25 -7.15 10.20
N ALA A 111 -8.69 -6.29 11.12
CA ALA A 111 -8.87 -4.86 10.89
C ALA A 111 -7.54 -4.12 10.63
N VAL A 112 -6.41 -4.65 11.12
CA VAL A 112 -5.08 -4.06 10.92
C VAL A 112 -4.61 -4.38 9.51
N VAL A 113 -4.47 -3.36 8.67
CA VAL A 113 -3.99 -3.48 7.28
C VAL A 113 -2.51 -3.16 7.13
N PHE A 114 -1.96 -2.40 8.07
CA PHE A 114 -0.55 -2.07 8.13
C PHE A 114 -0.10 -2.00 9.59
N THR A 115 1.09 -2.47 9.91
CA THR A 115 1.76 -2.20 11.18
C THR A 115 3.26 -2.22 11.03
N ALA A 116 3.92 -1.32 11.72
CA ALA A 116 5.36 -1.16 11.69
C ALA A 116 5.93 -0.79 13.06
N GLN A 117 7.16 -1.25 13.30
CA GLN A 117 8.02 -0.69 14.31
C GLN A 117 8.61 0.62 13.78
N THR A 118 8.63 1.64 14.61
CA THR A 118 9.08 2.99 14.23
C THR A 118 10.11 3.54 15.19
N ALA A 119 10.95 4.46 14.71
CA ALA A 119 11.68 5.38 15.54
C ALA A 119 10.93 6.72 15.60
N GLY A 120 10.72 7.22 16.79
CA GLY A 120 9.98 8.46 17.06
C GLY A 120 9.28 8.41 18.42
N ARG A 121 8.30 9.28 18.60
CA ARG A 121 7.52 9.38 19.84
C ARG A 121 6.76 8.09 20.16
N PHE A 122 6.25 7.41 19.14
CA PHE A 122 5.51 6.16 19.25
C PHE A 122 6.32 5.03 18.59
N PRO A 123 6.74 3.99 19.33
CA PRO A 123 7.55 2.90 18.79
C PRO A 123 6.78 1.95 17.87
N VAL A 124 5.45 2.02 17.84
CA VAL A 124 4.61 1.19 16.97
C VAL A 124 3.51 2.05 16.38
N VAL A 125 3.28 1.88 15.07
CA VAL A 125 2.11 2.44 14.39
C VAL A 125 1.33 1.34 13.68
N ALA A 126 0.02 1.53 13.59
CA ALA A 126 -0.86 0.64 12.84
C ALA A 126 -1.88 1.44 12.04
N HIS A 127 -2.22 0.95 10.84
CA HIS A 127 -3.39 1.41 10.10
C HIS A 127 -4.48 0.35 10.19
N VAL A 128 -5.68 0.81 10.45
CA VAL A 128 -6.87 -0.05 10.52
C VAL A 128 -7.88 0.37 9.45
N ARG A 129 -8.61 -0.61 8.94
CA ARG A 129 -9.77 -0.42 8.07
C ARG A 129 -10.95 -1.16 8.68
N VAL A 130 -12.02 -0.43 8.90
CA VAL A 130 -13.24 -0.93 9.54
C VAL A 130 -14.48 -0.36 8.85
N ARG A 131 -15.65 -0.93 9.14
CA ARG A 131 -16.89 -0.55 8.47
C ARG A 131 -17.44 0.81 8.91
N ASP A 132 -17.28 1.16 10.19
CA ASP A 132 -17.87 2.35 10.79
C ASP A 132 -17.06 2.81 12.02
N ASP A 133 -17.42 3.95 12.58
CA ASP A 133 -16.74 4.53 13.75
C ASP A 133 -16.93 3.69 15.01
N ASN A 134 -18.04 2.96 15.16
CA ASN A 134 -18.23 2.04 16.30
C ASN A 134 -17.24 0.88 16.22
N ALA A 135 -17.02 0.35 15.02
CA ALA A 135 -16.02 -0.69 14.78
C ALA A 135 -14.59 -0.16 15.04
N LEU A 136 -14.31 1.13 14.69
CA LEU A 136 -13.02 1.76 15.01
C LEU A 136 -12.82 1.89 16.53
N ALA A 137 -13.84 2.35 17.26
CA ALA A 137 -13.81 2.46 18.72
C ALA A 137 -13.64 1.09 19.40
N ALA A 138 -14.31 0.07 18.90
CA ALA A 138 -14.17 -1.31 19.37
C ALA A 138 -12.75 -1.85 19.14
N GLU A 139 -12.20 -1.64 17.93
CA GLU A 139 -10.84 -2.05 17.58
C GLU A 139 -9.80 -1.34 18.47
N LEU A 140 -9.92 -0.03 18.65
CA LEU A 140 -9.06 0.75 19.54
C LEU A 140 -9.11 0.25 20.98
N THR A 141 -10.30 -0.14 21.47
CA THR A 141 -10.47 -0.74 22.80
C THR A 141 -9.72 -2.07 22.91
N GLN A 142 -9.73 -2.90 21.87
CA GLN A 142 -8.97 -4.16 21.88
C GLN A 142 -7.47 -3.92 21.77
N VAL A 143 -7.03 -2.98 20.96
CA VAL A 143 -5.61 -2.62 20.83
C VAL A 143 -5.05 -2.13 22.18
N ARG A 144 -5.81 -1.34 22.93
CA ARG A 144 -5.42 -0.86 24.28
C ARG A 144 -5.28 -1.97 25.31
N LYS A 145 -5.90 -3.15 25.08
CA LYS A 145 -5.78 -4.32 25.97
C LYS A 145 -4.56 -5.19 25.68
N ILE A 146 -3.84 -4.94 24.59
CA ILE A 146 -2.63 -5.69 24.25
C ILE A 146 -1.60 -5.45 25.34
N PRO A 147 -1.05 -6.52 25.98
CA PRO A 147 -0.03 -6.38 27.00
C PRO A 147 1.17 -5.54 26.52
N GLY A 148 1.56 -4.56 27.31
CA GLY A 148 2.65 -3.63 26.98
C GLY A 148 2.18 -2.32 26.34
N VAL A 149 0.96 -2.23 25.80
CA VAL A 149 0.41 -0.96 25.33
C VAL A 149 0.03 -0.08 26.53
N VAL A 150 0.61 1.11 26.62
CA VAL A 150 0.35 2.07 27.70
C VAL A 150 -0.45 3.29 27.23
N GLU A 151 -0.35 3.61 25.94
CA GLU A 151 -1.10 4.70 25.32
C GLU A 151 -1.40 4.38 23.86
N ALA A 152 -2.57 4.77 23.39
CA ALA A 152 -2.96 4.66 21.99
C ALA A 152 -3.64 5.97 21.58
N GLU A 153 -2.97 6.72 20.71
CA GLU A 153 -3.53 7.87 20.01
C GLU A 153 -4.14 7.42 18.69
N VAL A 154 -5.22 8.06 18.28
CA VAL A 154 -5.90 7.72 17.03
C VAL A 154 -6.11 8.95 16.15
N PHE A 155 -5.82 8.80 14.89
CA PHE A 155 -6.28 9.66 13.82
C PHE A 155 -7.38 8.91 13.06
N ARG A 156 -8.56 9.52 12.95
CA ARG A 156 -9.67 9.02 12.15
C ARG A 156 -9.66 9.72 10.80
N GLY A 157 -9.32 8.97 9.74
CA GLY A 157 -9.32 9.48 8.38
C GLY A 157 -10.73 9.59 7.81
N ASP A 158 -11.04 10.73 7.21
CA ASP A 158 -12.30 11.01 6.53
C ASP A 158 -12.18 10.86 5.00
N ARG A 159 -11.01 11.23 4.45
CA ARG A 159 -10.73 11.10 3.02
C ARG A 159 -9.28 10.73 2.75
N ILE A 160 -9.07 9.82 1.83
CA ILE A 160 -7.74 9.48 1.29
C ILE A 160 -7.52 10.33 0.03
N ALA A 161 -6.51 11.19 0.07
CA ALA A 161 -6.13 12.04 -1.06
C ALA A 161 -5.14 11.35 -2.00
N LYS A 162 -4.28 10.48 -1.44
CA LYS A 162 -3.33 9.65 -2.19
C LYS A 162 -3.15 8.30 -1.51
N ASP A 163 -3.16 7.25 -2.31
CA ASP A 163 -2.74 5.90 -1.90
C ASP A 163 -2.11 5.23 -3.13
N GLU A 164 -0.83 4.93 -3.07
CA GLU A 164 -0.12 4.28 -4.20
C GLU A 164 -0.62 2.88 -4.48
N TYR A 165 -1.29 2.26 -3.49
CA TYR A 165 -1.70 0.85 -3.54
C TYR A 165 -3.20 0.65 -3.59
N SER A 166 -4.01 1.73 -3.51
CA SER A 166 -5.46 1.65 -3.51
C SER A 166 -6.09 2.72 -4.40
N SER A 167 -7.28 2.43 -4.93
CA SER A 167 -8.04 3.44 -5.65
C SER A 167 -8.60 4.48 -4.67
N VAL A 168 -8.29 5.74 -4.93
CA VAL A 168 -8.91 6.90 -4.26
C VAL A 168 -10.12 7.43 -5.04
N ARG A 169 -10.52 6.75 -6.14
CA ARG A 169 -11.69 7.14 -6.94
C ARG A 169 -12.97 6.88 -6.15
N PRO A 170 -13.99 7.74 -6.29
CA PRO A 170 -15.28 7.48 -5.66
C PRO A 170 -15.86 6.15 -6.13
N LEU A 171 -16.31 5.33 -5.19
CA LEU A 171 -17.07 4.12 -5.49
C LEU A 171 -18.48 4.52 -5.90
N ARG A 172 -18.89 4.12 -7.11
CA ARG A 172 -20.29 4.25 -7.55
C ARG A 172 -21.09 3.05 -7.09
N GLU A 173 -22.35 3.28 -6.76
CA GLU A 173 -23.27 2.20 -6.42
C GLU A 173 -23.50 1.30 -7.62
N ILE A 174 -23.08 0.05 -7.52
CA ILE A 174 -23.36 -1.01 -8.52
C ILE A 174 -23.60 -2.35 -7.83
N SER A 175 -24.42 -3.18 -8.45
CA SER A 175 -24.53 -4.57 -8.06
C SER A 175 -23.34 -5.38 -8.59
N ILE A 176 -22.74 -6.18 -7.74
CA ILE A 176 -21.61 -7.07 -8.05
C ILE A 176 -22.08 -8.51 -7.90
N ASP A 177 -22.13 -9.24 -9.01
CA ASP A 177 -22.55 -10.63 -9.05
C ASP A 177 -21.36 -11.62 -8.86
N PRO A 178 -21.62 -12.94 -8.71
CA PRO A 178 -20.55 -13.93 -8.56
C PRO A 178 -19.55 -13.98 -9.73
N LEU A 179 -19.96 -13.66 -10.96
CA LEU A 179 -19.07 -13.61 -12.12
C LEU A 179 -18.16 -12.38 -12.05
N ASP A 180 -18.69 -11.25 -11.59
CA ASP A 180 -17.89 -10.04 -11.35
C ASP A 180 -16.81 -10.30 -10.31
N TRP A 181 -17.12 -11.00 -9.21
CA TRP A 181 -16.13 -11.40 -8.21
C TRP A 181 -15.05 -12.33 -8.78
N ARG A 182 -15.40 -13.23 -9.68
CA ARG A 182 -14.41 -14.08 -10.37
C ARG A 182 -13.50 -13.25 -11.26
N LEU A 183 -14.03 -12.27 -12.00
CA LEU A 183 -13.24 -11.34 -12.81
C LEU A 183 -12.31 -10.48 -11.93
N VAL A 184 -12.80 -9.97 -10.80
CA VAL A 184 -12.00 -9.23 -9.81
C VAL A 184 -10.81 -10.05 -9.35
N ARG A 185 -11.00 -11.33 -8.96
CA ARG A 185 -9.92 -12.21 -8.55
C ARG A 185 -8.88 -12.45 -9.66
N CYS A 186 -9.33 -12.65 -10.89
CA CYS A 186 -8.41 -12.78 -12.03
C CYS A 186 -7.56 -11.51 -12.21
N LEU A 187 -8.16 -10.33 -12.11
CA LEU A 187 -7.47 -9.05 -12.24
C LEU A 187 -6.54 -8.76 -11.05
N GLN A 188 -6.87 -9.22 -9.85
CA GLN A 188 -5.98 -9.16 -8.68
C GLN A 188 -4.70 -10.00 -8.90
N ALA A 189 -4.82 -11.15 -9.57
CA ALA A 189 -3.68 -12.00 -9.92
C ALA A 189 -2.86 -11.43 -11.08
N ASP A 190 -3.53 -10.98 -12.16
CA ASP A 190 -2.93 -10.35 -13.33
C ASP A 190 -3.83 -9.24 -13.85
N GLY A 191 -3.49 -7.99 -13.53
CA GLY A 191 -4.23 -6.81 -13.99
C GLY A 191 -4.23 -6.62 -15.51
N ARG A 192 -3.29 -7.25 -16.24
CA ARG A 192 -3.20 -7.20 -17.69
C ARG A 192 -3.71 -8.47 -18.38
N ALA A 193 -4.34 -9.40 -17.66
CA ALA A 193 -4.98 -10.57 -18.25
C ALA A 193 -5.84 -10.16 -19.45
N SER A 194 -5.74 -10.90 -20.54
CA SER A 194 -6.49 -10.59 -21.76
C SER A 194 -7.98 -10.82 -21.54
N TYR A 195 -8.84 -10.06 -22.23
CA TYR A 195 -10.29 -10.30 -22.16
C TYR A 195 -10.69 -11.70 -22.64
N ALA A 196 -9.90 -12.32 -23.51
CA ALA A 196 -10.10 -13.70 -23.95
C ALA A 196 -9.82 -14.70 -22.81
N ASP A 197 -8.74 -14.49 -22.04
CA ASP A 197 -8.40 -15.34 -20.89
C ASP A 197 -9.42 -15.15 -19.75
N LEU A 198 -9.79 -13.92 -19.45
CA LEU A 198 -10.83 -13.59 -18.48
C LEU A 198 -12.16 -14.27 -18.85
N ALA A 199 -12.57 -14.15 -20.11
CA ALA A 199 -13.79 -14.76 -20.63
C ALA A 199 -13.79 -16.30 -20.46
N ARG A 200 -12.66 -16.94 -20.82
CA ARG A 200 -12.47 -18.40 -20.67
C ARG A 200 -12.58 -18.81 -19.20
N THR A 201 -11.96 -18.07 -18.29
CA THR A 201 -11.96 -18.38 -16.85
C THR A 201 -13.35 -18.32 -16.24
N VAL A 202 -14.18 -17.36 -16.69
CA VAL A 202 -15.53 -17.16 -16.11
C VAL A 202 -16.66 -17.76 -16.92
N GLY A 203 -16.39 -18.33 -18.10
CA GLY A 203 -17.39 -18.94 -18.97
C GLY A 203 -18.25 -17.92 -19.74
N LEU A 204 -17.67 -16.80 -20.16
CA LEU A 204 -18.35 -15.73 -20.89
C LEU A 204 -17.77 -15.55 -22.31
N SER A 205 -18.47 -14.81 -23.16
CA SER A 205 -17.87 -14.29 -24.39
C SER A 205 -16.85 -13.19 -24.06
N GLN A 206 -15.86 -12.97 -24.94
CA GLN A 206 -14.87 -11.93 -24.77
C GLN A 206 -15.49 -10.52 -24.66
N ALA A 207 -16.54 -10.25 -25.42
CA ALA A 207 -17.27 -8.98 -25.39
C ALA A 207 -17.96 -8.79 -24.03
N ALA A 208 -18.63 -9.83 -23.50
CA ALA A 208 -19.29 -9.78 -22.20
C ALA A 208 -18.28 -9.59 -21.05
N ALA A 209 -17.15 -10.31 -21.08
CA ALA A 209 -16.08 -10.14 -20.09
C ALA A 209 -15.50 -8.74 -20.12
N ARG A 210 -15.24 -8.18 -21.33
CA ARG A 210 -14.77 -6.79 -21.49
C ARG A 210 -15.75 -5.79 -20.90
N SER A 211 -17.05 -5.91 -21.25
CA SER A 211 -18.10 -4.99 -20.76
C SER A 211 -18.16 -4.97 -19.24
N ARG A 212 -18.12 -6.15 -18.59
CA ARG A 212 -18.12 -6.27 -17.13
C ARG A 212 -16.87 -5.64 -16.49
N VAL A 213 -15.67 -5.95 -17.01
CA VAL A 213 -14.42 -5.38 -16.48
C VAL A 213 -14.41 -3.86 -16.59
N VAL A 214 -14.83 -3.30 -17.75
CA VAL A 214 -14.91 -1.85 -17.93
C VAL A 214 -15.90 -1.25 -16.93
N ARG A 215 -17.07 -1.84 -16.77
CA ARG A 215 -18.07 -1.41 -15.78
C ARG A 215 -17.53 -1.40 -14.35
N LEU A 216 -16.79 -2.45 -13.94
CA LEU A 216 -16.18 -2.55 -12.60
C LEU A 216 -15.09 -1.47 -12.39
N ILE A 217 -14.28 -1.18 -13.41
CA ILE A 217 -13.27 -0.13 -13.36
C ILE A 217 -13.91 1.26 -13.30
N ASP A 218 -14.91 1.53 -14.17
CA ASP A 218 -15.59 2.82 -14.25
C ASP A 218 -16.41 3.14 -13.00
N ALA A 219 -16.92 2.11 -12.33
CA ALA A 219 -17.60 2.24 -11.04
C ALA A 219 -16.64 2.38 -9.85
N GLY A 220 -15.31 2.29 -10.06
CA GLY A 220 -14.33 2.39 -9.00
C GLY A 220 -14.20 1.14 -8.12
N VAL A 221 -14.87 0.03 -8.47
CA VAL A 221 -14.82 -1.24 -7.73
C VAL A 221 -13.40 -1.80 -7.70
N ILE A 222 -12.73 -1.76 -8.85
CA ILE A 222 -11.35 -2.22 -9.01
C ILE A 222 -10.54 -1.18 -9.79
N HIS A 223 -9.35 -0.92 -9.31
CA HIS A 223 -8.35 -0.12 -10.02
C HIS A 223 -7.20 -1.02 -10.46
N VAL A 224 -6.89 -1.03 -11.75
CA VAL A 224 -5.71 -1.76 -12.24
C VAL A 224 -4.53 -0.81 -12.23
N THR A 225 -3.50 -1.17 -11.48
CA THR A 225 -2.34 -0.31 -11.23
C THR A 225 -1.03 -1.09 -11.25
N ALA A 226 0.09 -0.39 -11.43
CA ALA A 226 1.41 -0.96 -11.25
C ALA A 226 1.84 -0.79 -9.78
N LEU A 227 2.06 -1.89 -9.08
CA LEU A 227 2.71 -1.89 -7.78
C LEU A 227 4.22 -1.96 -7.98
N ILE A 228 4.94 -1.07 -7.32
CA ILE A 228 6.41 -1.06 -7.34
C ILE A 228 6.90 -2.00 -6.23
N GLU A 229 7.79 -2.92 -6.58
CA GLU A 229 8.52 -3.68 -5.57
C GLU A 229 9.69 -2.82 -5.05
N ALA A 230 9.48 -2.16 -3.93
CA ALA A 230 10.42 -1.19 -3.36
C ALA A 230 11.85 -1.75 -3.25
N SER A 231 11.98 -3.00 -2.80
CA SER A 231 13.27 -3.69 -2.67
C SER A 231 13.97 -3.96 -4.02
N ALA A 232 13.19 -4.10 -5.11
CA ALA A 232 13.73 -4.34 -6.44
C ALA A 232 14.23 -3.05 -7.12
N VAL A 233 13.65 -1.90 -6.76
CA VAL A 233 13.98 -0.60 -7.41
C VAL A 233 14.81 0.33 -6.53
N GLY A 234 15.39 -0.19 -5.44
CA GLY A 234 16.26 0.59 -4.57
C GLY A 234 15.55 1.70 -3.77
N VAL A 235 14.22 1.64 -3.65
CA VAL A 235 13.49 2.46 -2.67
C VAL A 235 13.72 1.83 -1.31
N THR A 236 14.61 2.42 -0.53
CA THR A 236 15.02 1.87 0.77
C THR A 236 14.50 2.68 1.94
N GLU A 237 14.17 3.95 1.69
CA GLU A 237 13.78 4.90 2.72
C GLU A 237 12.28 5.11 2.73
N ARG A 238 11.69 4.96 3.90
CA ARG A 238 10.25 5.15 4.14
C ARG A 238 10.07 5.90 5.45
N LEU A 239 9.21 6.92 5.44
CA LEU A 239 8.93 7.76 6.58
C LEU A 239 7.45 8.09 6.65
N GLY A 240 6.87 8.02 7.84
CA GLY A 240 5.52 8.52 8.10
C GLY A 240 5.54 9.95 8.61
N PHE A 241 4.48 10.69 8.34
CA PHE A 241 4.29 12.03 8.89
C PHE A 241 2.86 12.28 9.32
N GLY A 242 2.72 13.13 10.35
CA GLY A 242 1.47 13.71 10.79
C GLY A 242 1.56 15.23 10.76
N LEU A 243 0.54 15.89 10.24
CA LEU A 243 0.47 17.35 10.13
C LEU A 243 -0.70 17.91 10.92
N ARG A 244 -0.48 19.10 11.52
CA ARG A 244 -1.55 20.02 11.91
C ARG A 244 -1.58 21.16 10.90
N CYS A 245 -2.78 21.55 10.53
CA CYS A 245 -3.01 22.55 9.49
C CYS A 245 -3.61 23.83 10.04
N ARG A 246 -3.34 24.95 9.35
CA ARG A 246 -4.06 26.20 9.47
C ARG A 246 -5.03 26.29 8.29
N GLY A 247 -6.33 26.13 8.53
CA GLY A 247 -7.33 26.18 7.47
C GLY A 247 -7.69 24.83 6.86
N ASP A 248 -7.88 24.78 5.55
CA ASP A 248 -8.45 23.61 4.86
C ASP A 248 -7.40 22.51 4.61
N ALA A 249 -7.46 21.46 5.43
CA ALA A 249 -6.62 20.27 5.28
C ALA A 249 -6.83 19.56 3.94
N SER A 250 -8.03 19.67 3.32
CA SER A 250 -8.33 19.01 2.04
C SER A 250 -7.57 19.62 0.87
N ALA A 251 -7.45 20.96 0.85
CA ALA A 251 -6.67 21.66 -0.17
C ALA A 251 -5.19 21.30 -0.06
N LEU A 252 -4.65 21.33 1.17
CA LEU A 252 -3.27 20.93 1.43
C LEU A 252 -3.00 19.47 1.02
N ALA A 253 -3.88 18.53 1.40
CA ALA A 253 -3.73 17.12 1.05
C ALA A 253 -3.75 16.89 -0.47
N GLY A 254 -4.55 17.65 -1.21
CA GLY A 254 -4.55 17.66 -2.68
C GLY A 254 -3.20 18.08 -3.28
N GLY A 255 -2.58 19.12 -2.70
CA GLY A 255 -1.21 19.53 -3.06
C GLY A 255 -0.17 18.45 -2.74
N LEU A 256 -0.23 17.86 -1.54
CA LEU A 256 0.65 16.77 -1.12
C LEU A 256 0.54 15.54 -2.03
N ALA A 257 -0.68 15.21 -2.47
CA ALA A 257 -0.92 14.10 -3.38
C ALA A 257 -0.17 14.24 -4.72
N SER A 258 0.13 15.48 -5.14
CA SER A 258 0.86 15.78 -6.37
C SER A 258 2.38 15.71 -6.20
N LEU A 259 2.89 15.72 -4.97
CA LEU A 259 4.33 15.68 -4.71
C LEU A 259 4.90 14.29 -5.03
N THR A 260 6.05 14.31 -5.75
CA THR A 260 6.86 13.11 -5.93
C THR A 260 7.44 12.69 -4.57
N GLY A 261 7.39 11.40 -4.27
CA GLY A 261 7.85 10.85 -2.99
C GLY A 261 6.75 10.73 -1.93
N VAL A 262 5.69 11.51 -1.96
CA VAL A 262 4.52 11.22 -1.10
C VAL A 262 3.82 9.98 -1.64
N SER A 263 3.76 8.92 -0.85
CA SER A 263 3.16 7.62 -1.20
C SER A 263 1.72 7.47 -0.67
N PHE A 264 1.43 8.14 0.43
CA PHE A 264 0.13 8.13 1.09
C PHE A 264 -0.19 9.50 1.67
N ALA A 265 -1.45 9.92 1.61
CA ALA A 265 -1.97 11.09 2.31
C ALA A 265 -3.47 10.93 2.57
N ALA A 266 -3.88 11.13 3.82
CA ALA A 266 -5.28 11.11 4.24
C ALA A 266 -5.56 12.33 5.11
N THR A 267 -6.71 12.98 4.89
CA THR A 267 -7.29 13.99 5.80
C THR A 267 -8.14 13.31 6.86
N GLY A 268 -8.32 13.98 7.99
CA GLY A 268 -9.14 13.46 9.09
C GLY A 268 -9.05 14.32 10.34
N PHE A 269 -9.24 13.69 11.48
CA PHE A 269 -9.20 14.37 12.78
C PHE A 269 -8.67 13.45 13.89
N GLY A 270 -8.39 14.01 15.06
CA GLY A 270 -7.77 13.32 16.19
C GLY A 270 -6.36 13.82 16.44
N SER A 271 -5.35 12.93 16.40
CA SER A 271 -3.95 13.31 16.68
C SER A 271 -3.39 14.31 15.65
N TYR A 272 -3.86 14.25 14.40
CA TYR A 272 -3.43 15.10 13.29
C TYR A 272 -4.62 15.53 12.44
N ASP A 273 -4.40 16.44 11.49
CA ASP A 273 -5.38 16.82 10.46
C ASP A 273 -5.07 16.10 9.13
N ILE A 274 -3.80 15.76 8.94
CA ILE A 274 -3.33 14.91 7.83
C ILE A 274 -2.35 13.87 8.37
N VAL A 275 -2.50 12.62 7.93
CA VAL A 275 -1.49 11.56 8.08
C VAL A 275 -1.02 11.15 6.70
N GLY A 276 0.29 10.95 6.56
CA GLY A 276 0.86 10.57 5.28
C GLY A 276 2.15 9.76 5.39
N GLY A 277 2.67 9.40 4.22
CA GLY A 277 3.92 8.68 4.08
C GLY A 277 4.75 9.22 2.91
N VAL A 278 6.05 9.16 3.07
CA VAL A 278 7.04 9.47 2.05
C VAL A 278 7.88 8.22 1.78
N THR A 279 8.14 7.96 0.51
CA THR A 279 9.06 6.91 0.06
C THR A 279 10.09 7.49 -0.88
N ALA A 280 11.35 7.09 -0.74
CA ALA A 280 12.43 7.59 -1.59
C ALA A 280 13.56 6.57 -1.73
N ALA A 281 14.44 6.81 -2.71
CA ALA A 281 15.63 5.98 -2.92
C ALA A 281 16.68 6.21 -1.83
N ASP A 282 16.71 7.40 -1.25
CA ASP A 282 17.68 7.77 -0.22
C ASP A 282 17.11 8.77 0.80
N ARG A 283 17.81 8.95 1.91
CA ARG A 283 17.43 9.85 3.00
C ARG A 283 17.41 11.33 2.57
N ARG A 284 18.22 11.72 1.62
CA ARG A 284 18.25 13.10 1.12
C ARG A 284 16.95 13.48 0.45
N ALA A 285 16.42 12.60 -0.41
CA ALA A 285 15.13 12.80 -1.08
C ALA A 285 13.95 12.84 -0.08
N ILE A 286 14.02 12.05 1.01
CA ILE A 286 13.05 12.17 2.14
C ILE A 286 13.10 13.58 2.73
N VAL A 287 14.31 14.08 3.05
CA VAL A 287 14.48 15.42 3.65
C VAL A 287 13.97 16.50 2.71
N GLU A 288 14.30 16.45 1.43
CA GLU A 288 13.84 17.43 0.42
C GLU A 288 12.31 17.46 0.31
N THR A 289 11.66 16.28 0.36
CA THR A 289 10.20 16.18 0.35
C THR A 289 9.60 16.78 1.63
N LEU A 290 10.15 16.47 2.80
CA LEU A 290 9.67 17.03 4.08
C LEU A 290 9.86 18.54 4.13
N GLU A 291 10.98 19.08 3.65
CA GLU A 291 11.19 20.53 3.58
C GLU A 291 10.19 21.19 2.63
N THR A 292 9.80 20.53 1.55
CA THR A 292 8.76 21.03 0.66
C THR A 292 7.40 21.07 1.37
N ILE A 293 7.06 20.03 2.15
CA ILE A 293 5.84 19.98 2.96
C ILE A 293 5.84 21.10 4.01
N ARG A 294 6.95 21.30 4.73
CA ARG A 294 7.09 22.30 5.80
C ARG A 294 7.05 23.75 5.30
N ARG A 295 7.41 23.99 4.03
CA ARG A 295 7.33 25.34 3.42
C ARG A 295 5.90 25.80 3.17
N SER A 296 4.92 24.89 3.18
CA SER A 296 3.53 25.28 3.01
C SER A 296 3.07 26.11 4.22
N PRO A 297 2.54 27.33 3.99
CA PRO A 297 2.09 28.21 5.07
C PRO A 297 0.91 27.63 5.86
N GLU A 298 0.19 26.69 5.26
CA GLU A 298 -0.91 25.99 5.90
C GLU A 298 -0.44 24.97 6.95
N VAL A 299 0.81 24.53 6.90
CA VAL A 299 1.37 23.58 7.87
C VAL A 299 1.76 24.34 9.15
N SER A 300 1.11 24.00 10.28
CA SER A 300 1.42 24.58 11.59
C SER A 300 2.34 23.71 12.44
N TYR A 301 2.27 22.40 12.23
CA TYR A 301 3.09 21.42 12.96
C TYR A 301 3.33 20.19 12.08
N THR A 302 4.51 19.59 12.21
CA THR A 302 4.90 18.35 11.53
C THR A 302 5.54 17.41 12.54
N GLU A 303 4.98 16.22 12.67
CA GLU A 303 5.60 15.08 13.35
C GLU A 303 6.02 14.06 12.32
N THR A 304 7.13 13.37 12.55
CA THR A 304 7.65 12.35 11.64
C THR A 304 8.10 11.12 12.40
N TRP A 305 7.99 9.95 11.77
CA TRP A 305 8.48 8.69 12.31
C TRP A 305 9.11 7.82 11.23
N ASP A 306 10.28 7.30 11.52
CA ASP A 306 10.98 6.35 10.64
C ASP A 306 10.38 4.96 10.77
N TYR A 307 10.17 4.27 9.66
CA TYR A 307 9.79 2.86 9.66
C TYR A 307 11.06 1.99 9.77
N LEU A 308 11.33 1.45 10.96
CA LEU A 308 12.46 0.55 11.21
C LEU A 308 12.21 -0.85 10.64
N ALA A 309 10.96 -1.33 10.80
CA ALA A 309 10.54 -2.63 10.28
C ALA A 309 9.03 -2.64 10.02
N VAL A 310 8.63 -2.97 8.81
CA VAL A 310 7.22 -3.17 8.45
C VAL A 310 6.88 -4.64 8.67
N ALA A 311 5.97 -4.92 9.60
CA ALA A 311 5.57 -6.28 9.96
C ALA A 311 4.34 -6.77 9.19
N LYS A 312 3.43 -5.86 8.83
CA LYS A 312 2.24 -6.14 8.03
C LYS A 312 1.98 -5.03 7.05
N GLU A 313 1.76 -5.40 5.81
CA GLU A 313 1.29 -4.51 4.76
C GLU A 313 0.34 -5.32 3.85
N ARG A 314 -0.97 -5.25 4.12
CA ARG A 314 -1.99 -6.02 3.38
C ARG A 314 -2.09 -5.67 1.91
N GLN A 315 -1.45 -4.62 1.50
CA GLN A 315 -1.36 -4.22 0.10
C GLN A 315 -0.35 -5.06 -0.71
N ARG A 316 0.49 -5.84 -0.06
CA ARG A 316 1.17 -6.98 -0.68
C ARG A 316 0.17 -8.10 -0.84
N ILE A 317 -0.51 -8.10 -1.96
CA ILE A 317 -1.40 -9.18 -2.37
C ILE A 317 -0.52 -10.38 -2.76
N ASP A 318 -0.14 -11.18 -1.77
CA ASP A 318 0.06 -12.58 -2.00
C ASP A 318 -1.35 -13.15 -2.18
N GLY A 319 -1.64 -13.77 -3.32
CA GLY A 319 -3.00 -14.18 -3.71
C GLY A 319 -3.72 -15.13 -2.76
N GLN A 320 -3.26 -15.28 -1.53
CA GLN A 320 -3.82 -16.07 -0.45
C GLN A 320 -4.53 -15.24 0.64
N SER A 321 -4.34 -13.92 0.72
CA SER A 321 -4.88 -13.13 1.84
C SER A 321 -6.32 -12.61 1.64
N TYR A 322 -6.94 -12.87 0.49
CA TYR A 322 -8.35 -12.51 0.20
C TYR A 322 -9.24 -13.73 0.03
N THR A 323 -9.28 -14.63 1.01
CA THR A 323 -10.17 -15.80 0.99
C THR A 323 -11.56 -15.55 1.56
N ALA A 324 -11.84 -14.37 2.10
CA ALA A 324 -13.19 -14.03 2.58
C ALA A 324 -13.91 -13.14 1.57
N VAL A 325 -14.48 -13.74 0.53
CA VAL A 325 -15.61 -13.14 -0.19
C VAL A 325 -16.78 -13.11 0.78
N PRO A 326 -17.40 -11.94 1.11
CA PRO A 326 -18.64 -11.93 1.85
C PRO A 326 -19.65 -12.73 1.04
N GLN A 327 -20.21 -13.79 1.61
CA GLN A 327 -21.37 -14.44 1.04
C GLN A 327 -22.49 -13.40 1.05
N PRO A 328 -23.25 -13.20 -0.06
CA PRO A 328 -24.43 -12.38 -0.03
C PRO A 328 -25.35 -12.95 1.06
N ARG A 329 -25.72 -12.13 2.04
CA ARG A 329 -26.74 -12.49 3.02
C ARG A 329 -28.01 -12.75 2.22
N GLY A 330 -28.43 -14.02 2.18
CA GLY A 330 -29.72 -14.40 1.67
C GLY A 330 -30.78 -13.59 2.41
N GLY A 331 -31.62 -12.89 1.64
CA GLY A 331 -32.82 -12.24 2.12
C GLY A 331 -33.88 -13.25 2.47
#